data_dd36e446ce0d37f0686081e8ef53cf00
#
_entry.id   dd36e446ce0d37f0686081e8ef53cf00
#
_cell.length_a   1.000
_cell.length_b   1.000
_cell.length_c   1.000
_cell.angle_alpha   90.00
_cell.angle_beta   90.00
_cell.angle_gamma   90.00
#
_symmetry.space_group_name_H-M   'P 1'
#
loop_
_entity.id
_entity.type
_entity.pdbx_description
1 polymer ?
#
loop_
_entity_poly.entity_id
_entity_poly.type
_entity_poly.pdbx_seq_one_letter_code
_entity_poly.pdbx_strand_id
1 'polypeptide(L)'
;MKVDKVTIVGSGNVAEAFARALKAVSIEVVQLFARNRERGEFVASLAGCEFCSEPDKLKAADLYLLCVSDRAIAEVAASLPFSSGAIVAHTAGCGTLEMLPQGVNRAIIYPFQTFSAGRVVDFSKIFLFIEAADSQTYDKATAFAKCLSQNVRAADAALREKIHLTGVLTSNFVNNMYATATEVLTDAALDFDVIAPIIAETAAKAIDSRNPSKVQTGPAVRGDIQTLERHRKLIGDNETLRKMYDIISENIWRIRETSKR
;
A
#
# COMPACT_ATOMS: atom_id res chain seq x y z
N MET A 1 20.74 -5.99 19.22
CA MET A 1 19.57 -6.64 19.84
C MET A 1 18.56 -6.89 18.73
N LYS A 2 18.06 -8.10 18.60
CA LYS A 2 17.10 -8.52 17.58
C LYS A 2 15.69 -8.05 18.01
N VAL A 3 14.79 -7.81 17.07
CA VAL A 3 13.37 -7.58 17.37
C VAL A 3 12.70 -8.94 17.48
N ASP A 4 12.36 -9.34 18.69
CA ASP A 4 11.71 -10.62 18.99
C ASP A 4 10.24 -10.44 19.40
N LYS A 5 9.90 -9.29 20.01
CA LYS A 5 8.55 -8.95 20.50
C LYS A 5 7.99 -7.72 19.81
N VAL A 6 6.80 -7.85 19.23
CA VAL A 6 6.13 -6.78 18.50
C VAL A 6 4.77 -6.48 19.14
N THR A 7 4.45 -5.21 19.30
CA THR A 7 3.09 -4.75 19.55
C THR A 7 2.57 -4.06 18.28
N ILE A 8 1.43 -4.50 17.77
CA ILE A 8 0.75 -3.84 16.65
C ILE A 8 -0.21 -2.81 17.23
N VAL A 9 -0.13 -1.57 16.75
CA VAL A 9 -1.01 -0.46 17.14
C VAL A 9 -1.92 -0.11 15.97
N GLY A 10 -3.21 -0.34 16.13
CA GLY A 10 -4.23 -0.21 15.09
C GLY A 10 -4.86 -1.54 14.70
N SER A 11 -6.03 -1.49 14.07
CA SER A 11 -6.79 -2.68 13.66
C SER A 11 -7.30 -2.59 12.21
N GLY A 12 -6.67 -1.74 11.38
CA GLY A 12 -6.98 -1.60 9.96
C GLY A 12 -6.42 -2.74 9.10
N ASN A 13 -6.55 -2.63 7.77
CA ASN A 13 -6.11 -3.66 6.83
C ASN A 13 -4.59 -3.90 6.88
N VAL A 14 -3.79 -2.86 7.11
CA VAL A 14 -2.33 -2.99 7.28
C VAL A 14 -2.00 -3.76 8.55
N ALA A 15 -2.70 -3.47 9.67
CA ALA A 15 -2.54 -4.20 10.93
C ALA A 15 -2.90 -5.70 10.76
N GLU A 16 -4.02 -6.00 10.08
CA GLU A 16 -4.40 -7.37 9.76
C GLU A 16 -3.34 -8.11 8.95
N ALA A 17 -2.80 -7.45 7.92
CA ALA A 17 -1.78 -8.03 7.07
C ALA A 17 -0.49 -8.33 7.84
N PHE A 18 -0.01 -7.39 8.68
CA PHE A 18 1.15 -7.64 9.55
C PHE A 18 0.88 -8.72 10.60
N ALA A 19 -0.32 -8.76 11.21
CA ALA A 19 -0.67 -9.80 12.18
C ALA A 19 -0.52 -11.21 11.58
N ARG A 20 -1.03 -11.42 10.37
CA ARG A 20 -0.88 -12.68 9.63
C ARG A 20 0.57 -12.97 9.25
N ALA A 21 1.28 -11.97 8.74
CA ALA A 21 2.66 -12.12 8.28
C ALA A 21 3.62 -12.45 9.44
N LEU A 22 3.50 -11.75 10.57
CA LEU A 22 4.33 -12.00 11.76
C LEU A 22 4.12 -13.40 12.33
N LYS A 23 2.85 -13.84 12.40
CA LYS A 23 2.51 -15.21 12.81
C LYS A 23 3.14 -16.25 11.88
N ALA A 24 3.10 -16.03 10.57
CA ALA A 24 3.65 -16.98 9.59
C ALA A 24 5.18 -17.16 9.71
N VAL A 25 5.90 -16.12 10.18
CA VAL A 25 7.37 -16.18 10.38
C VAL A 25 7.76 -16.40 11.85
N SER A 26 6.79 -16.74 12.72
CA SER A 26 6.97 -17.03 14.14
C SER A 26 7.63 -15.89 14.95
N ILE A 27 7.38 -14.62 14.57
CA ILE A 27 7.70 -13.45 15.39
C ILE A 27 6.57 -13.25 16.39
N GLU A 28 6.89 -13.12 17.68
CA GLU A 28 5.93 -12.97 18.76
C GLU A 28 5.21 -11.60 18.66
N VAL A 29 3.90 -11.61 18.43
CA VAL A 29 3.08 -10.43 18.65
C VAL A 29 2.56 -10.51 20.08
N VAL A 30 3.10 -9.68 20.97
CA VAL A 30 2.76 -9.71 22.41
C VAL A 30 1.41 -9.07 22.71
N GLN A 31 0.97 -8.13 21.86
CA GLN A 31 -0.29 -7.43 22.05
C GLN A 31 -0.73 -6.73 20.76
N LEU A 32 -2.03 -6.63 20.57
CA LEU A 32 -2.64 -5.72 19.61
C LEU A 32 -3.36 -4.60 20.39
N PHE A 33 -2.97 -3.37 20.13
CA PHE A 33 -3.60 -2.20 20.74
C PHE A 33 -4.49 -1.49 19.71
N ALA A 34 -5.78 -1.29 20.01
CA ALA A 34 -6.68 -0.53 19.14
C ALA A 34 -7.91 0.00 19.92
N ARG A 35 -8.52 1.10 19.41
CA ARG A 35 -9.73 1.67 19.98
C ARG A 35 -11.00 0.87 19.65
N ASN A 36 -11.09 0.33 18.42
CA ASN A 36 -12.22 -0.48 18.00
C ASN A 36 -12.05 -1.89 18.55
N ARG A 37 -12.87 -2.28 19.52
CA ARG A 37 -12.79 -3.57 20.21
C ARG A 37 -13.04 -4.74 19.27
N GLU A 38 -14.15 -4.75 18.54
CA GLU A 38 -14.53 -5.85 17.66
C GLU A 38 -13.45 -6.15 16.62
N ARG A 39 -13.02 -5.12 15.89
CA ARG A 39 -11.96 -5.27 14.89
C ARG A 39 -10.60 -5.57 15.51
N GLY A 40 -10.32 -5.02 16.70
CA GLY A 40 -9.09 -5.27 17.44
C GLY A 40 -9.00 -6.73 17.91
N GLU A 41 -10.04 -7.27 18.53
CA GLU A 41 -10.10 -8.67 18.96
C GLU A 41 -9.96 -9.64 17.74
N PHE A 42 -10.61 -9.30 16.63
CA PHE A 42 -10.43 -10.07 15.39
C PHE A 42 -8.97 -10.10 14.92
N VAL A 43 -8.32 -8.94 14.81
CA VAL A 43 -6.91 -8.88 14.35
C VAL A 43 -5.97 -9.52 15.36
N ALA A 44 -6.21 -9.37 16.66
CA ALA A 44 -5.45 -10.04 17.72
C ALA A 44 -5.54 -11.57 17.61
N SER A 45 -6.71 -12.11 17.30
CA SER A 45 -6.89 -13.56 17.09
C SER A 45 -6.06 -14.09 15.92
N LEU A 46 -5.89 -13.29 14.86
CA LEU A 46 -5.06 -13.65 13.71
C LEU A 46 -3.57 -13.73 14.07
N ALA A 47 -3.11 -12.81 14.91
CA ALA A 47 -1.74 -12.82 15.42
C ALA A 47 -1.51 -13.90 16.51
N GLY A 48 -2.58 -14.31 17.19
CA GLY A 48 -2.52 -15.18 18.37
C GLY A 48 -2.06 -14.45 19.63
N CYS A 49 -2.45 -13.18 19.78
CA CYS A 49 -2.07 -12.31 20.90
C CYS A 49 -3.29 -11.74 21.61
N GLU A 50 -3.04 -11.04 22.73
CA GLU A 50 -4.08 -10.33 23.47
C GLU A 50 -4.45 -9.00 22.81
N PHE A 51 -5.73 -8.64 22.91
CA PHE A 51 -6.23 -7.32 22.56
C PHE A 51 -6.15 -6.37 23.75
N CYS A 52 -5.83 -5.10 23.51
CA CYS A 52 -5.85 -4.02 24.50
C CYS A 52 -6.39 -2.73 23.90
N SER A 53 -7.13 -1.95 24.67
CA SER A 53 -7.59 -0.59 24.30
C SER A 53 -7.21 0.48 25.33
N GLU A 54 -6.53 0.09 26.41
CA GLU A 54 -6.14 0.96 27.52
C GLU A 54 -4.63 1.25 27.43
N PRO A 55 -4.21 2.52 27.25
CA PRO A 55 -2.80 2.87 27.13
C PRO A 55 -1.93 2.37 28.29
N ASP A 56 -2.43 2.47 29.52
CA ASP A 56 -1.71 2.06 30.73
C ASP A 56 -1.44 0.55 30.82
N LYS A 57 -2.13 -0.24 30.01
CA LYS A 57 -1.95 -1.69 29.90
C LYS A 57 -1.11 -2.10 28.68
N LEU A 58 -0.46 -1.14 28.02
CA LEU A 58 0.43 -1.43 26.89
C LEU A 58 1.63 -2.26 27.37
N LYS A 59 1.79 -3.45 26.75
CA LYS A 59 2.88 -4.36 27.11
C LYS A 59 4.22 -3.91 26.52
N ALA A 60 5.29 -4.22 27.24
CA ALA A 60 6.65 -3.98 26.76
C ALA A 60 6.93 -4.83 25.49
N ALA A 61 7.52 -4.19 24.48
CA ALA A 61 7.89 -4.79 23.21
C ALA A 61 9.22 -4.19 22.71
N ASP A 62 9.88 -4.88 21.79
CA ASP A 62 11.07 -4.37 21.10
C ASP A 62 10.70 -3.41 19.97
N LEU A 63 9.52 -3.64 19.36
CA LEU A 63 8.97 -2.84 18.28
C LEU A 63 7.48 -2.58 18.51
N TYR A 64 7.09 -1.32 18.44
CA TYR A 64 5.70 -0.88 18.32
C TYR A 64 5.44 -0.45 16.88
N LEU A 65 4.59 -1.21 16.17
CA LEU A 65 4.28 -1.00 14.77
C LEU A 65 2.93 -0.28 14.64
N LEU A 66 2.96 1.02 14.34
CA LEU A 66 1.78 1.87 14.21
C LEU A 66 1.15 1.69 12.82
N CYS A 67 0.07 0.93 12.76
CA CYS A 67 -0.74 0.64 11.57
C CYS A 67 -2.07 1.40 11.63
N VAL A 68 -2.00 2.68 11.94
CA VAL A 68 -3.14 3.61 11.99
C VAL A 68 -3.17 4.50 10.75
N SER A 69 -4.26 5.27 10.54
CA SER A 69 -4.30 6.24 9.44
C SER A 69 -3.23 7.32 9.62
N ASP A 70 -2.69 7.84 8.53
CA ASP A 70 -1.59 8.82 8.52
C ASP A 70 -1.88 10.01 9.43
N ARG A 71 -3.11 10.54 9.39
CA ARG A 71 -3.57 11.66 10.26
C ARG A 71 -3.58 11.34 11.75
N ALA A 72 -3.61 10.07 12.14
CA ALA A 72 -3.68 9.66 13.54
C ALA A 72 -2.30 9.28 14.12
N ILE A 73 -1.26 9.18 13.30
CA ILE A 73 0.06 8.69 13.76
C ILE A 73 0.60 9.52 14.91
N ALA A 74 0.66 10.84 14.75
CA ALA A 74 1.26 11.73 15.75
C ALA A 74 0.47 11.72 17.09
N GLU A 75 -0.87 11.77 17.01
CA GLU A 75 -1.75 11.72 18.20
C GLU A 75 -1.57 10.40 18.94
N VAL A 76 -1.66 9.27 18.23
CA VAL A 76 -1.54 7.94 18.84
C VAL A 76 -0.14 7.73 19.39
N ALA A 77 0.90 8.14 18.66
CA ALA A 77 2.27 8.02 19.13
C ALA A 77 2.56 8.86 20.38
N ALA A 78 1.95 10.03 20.53
CA ALA A 78 2.08 10.86 21.72
C ALA A 78 1.32 10.33 22.95
N SER A 79 0.29 9.50 22.72
CA SER A 79 -0.60 9.00 23.79
C SER A 79 -0.16 7.68 24.43
N LEU A 80 0.84 6.99 23.87
CA LEU A 80 1.23 5.65 24.30
C LEU A 80 2.56 5.63 25.08
N PRO A 81 2.64 4.89 26.21
CA PRO A 81 3.84 4.76 27.02
C PRO A 81 4.77 3.68 26.44
N PHE A 82 5.54 4.01 25.42
CA PHE A 82 6.47 3.07 24.81
C PHE A 82 7.61 2.68 25.75
N SER A 83 8.07 1.44 25.69
CA SER A 83 9.20 0.95 26.47
C SER A 83 10.49 1.65 26.06
N SER A 84 11.36 1.93 27.06
CA SER A 84 12.67 2.51 26.82
C SER A 84 13.51 1.62 25.90
N GLY A 85 14.14 2.22 24.89
CA GLY A 85 14.99 1.53 23.92
C GLY A 85 14.24 0.75 22.85
N ALA A 86 12.89 0.68 22.90
CA ALA A 86 12.10 0.08 21.85
C ALA A 86 12.12 0.93 20.55
N ILE A 87 11.88 0.27 19.42
CA ILE A 87 11.63 0.95 18.16
C ILE A 87 10.15 1.31 18.10
N VAL A 88 9.84 2.55 17.75
CA VAL A 88 8.50 2.97 17.37
C VAL A 88 8.50 3.26 15.88
N ALA A 89 7.73 2.50 15.13
CA ALA A 89 7.68 2.61 13.67
C ALA A 89 6.24 2.79 13.19
N HIS A 90 6.05 3.65 12.17
CA HIS A 90 4.78 3.69 11.43
C HIS A 90 4.92 3.11 10.03
N THR A 91 3.77 2.84 9.39
CA THR A 91 3.71 2.16 8.09
C THR A 91 3.22 3.07 6.95
N ALA A 92 3.12 4.38 7.17
CA ALA A 92 2.59 5.33 6.20
C ALA A 92 3.58 5.67 5.08
N GLY A 93 3.10 5.69 3.85
CA GLY A 93 3.91 6.04 2.68
C GLY A 93 4.33 7.51 2.63
N CYS A 94 3.45 8.42 3.03
CA CYS A 94 3.70 9.87 3.05
C CYS A 94 4.02 10.43 4.46
N GLY A 95 4.09 9.56 5.49
CA GLY A 95 4.46 9.98 6.83
C GLY A 95 5.95 10.27 6.98
N THR A 96 6.31 11.06 7.99
CA THR A 96 7.71 11.39 8.32
C THR A 96 8.09 10.95 9.73
N LEU A 97 9.39 10.87 10.01
CA LEU A 97 9.90 10.50 11.35
C LEU A 97 9.46 11.49 12.45
N GLU A 98 9.19 12.74 12.08
CA GLU A 98 8.74 13.81 13.01
C GLU A 98 7.33 13.56 13.55
N MET A 99 6.54 12.68 12.93
CA MET A 99 5.25 12.24 13.48
C MET A 99 5.40 11.36 14.74
N LEU A 100 6.61 10.86 14.99
CA LEU A 100 6.93 10.04 16.15
C LEU A 100 7.59 10.88 17.25
N PRO A 101 7.34 10.60 18.56
CA PRO A 101 7.85 11.39 19.64
C PRO A 101 9.38 11.38 19.72
N GLN A 102 9.96 12.45 20.27
CA GLN A 102 11.38 12.48 20.60
C GLN A 102 11.66 11.50 21.76
N GLY A 103 12.90 11.00 21.85
CA GLY A 103 13.33 10.11 22.93
C GLY A 103 13.03 8.62 22.73
N VAL A 104 12.40 8.24 21.61
CA VAL A 104 12.26 6.84 21.17
C VAL A 104 13.12 6.56 19.93
N ASN A 105 13.43 5.29 19.67
CA ASN A 105 14.08 4.87 18.42
C ASN A 105 13.05 4.90 17.27
N ARG A 106 13.09 5.94 16.46
CA ARG A 106 12.07 6.22 15.42
C ARG A 106 12.42 5.54 14.12
N ALA A 107 11.43 4.86 13.53
CA ALA A 107 11.56 4.24 12.21
C ALA A 107 10.27 4.36 11.37
N ILE A 108 10.41 4.10 10.09
CA ILE A 108 9.31 3.88 9.16
C ILE A 108 9.55 2.52 8.51
N ILE A 109 8.53 1.67 8.50
CA ILE A 109 8.53 0.37 7.85
C ILE A 109 7.34 0.37 6.88
N TYR A 110 7.58 0.86 5.67
CA TYR A 110 6.52 1.06 4.68
C TYR A 110 6.36 -0.17 3.77
N PRO A 111 5.25 -0.93 3.88
CA PRO A 111 4.97 -2.02 2.97
C PRO A 111 4.34 -1.48 1.68
N PHE A 112 5.04 -1.67 0.55
CA PHE A 112 4.54 -1.20 -0.74
C PHE A 112 3.60 -2.24 -1.35
N GLN A 113 2.33 -2.17 -0.95
CA GLN A 113 1.26 -3.06 -1.40
C GLN A 113 -0.11 -2.41 -1.14
N THR A 114 -1.13 -2.92 -1.80
CA THR A 114 -2.54 -2.63 -1.49
C THR A 114 -3.09 -3.67 -0.52
N PHE A 115 -3.77 -3.21 0.54
CA PHE A 115 -4.30 -4.05 1.60
C PHE A 115 -5.82 -3.92 1.68
N SER A 116 -6.52 -5.05 1.58
CA SER A 116 -7.97 -5.13 1.72
C SER A 116 -8.34 -6.10 2.84
N ALA A 117 -9.44 -5.84 3.53
CA ALA A 117 -9.93 -6.70 4.60
C ALA A 117 -10.13 -8.15 4.12
N GLY A 118 -9.68 -9.11 4.90
CA GLY A 118 -9.81 -10.54 4.61
C GLY A 118 -8.88 -11.06 3.51
N ARG A 119 -8.16 -10.20 2.78
CA ARG A 119 -7.25 -10.65 1.73
C ARG A 119 -5.85 -10.93 2.28
N VAL A 120 -5.37 -12.16 2.09
CA VAL A 120 -4.03 -12.57 2.52
C VAL A 120 -2.99 -12.05 1.53
N VAL A 121 -2.00 -11.30 2.03
CA VAL A 121 -0.87 -10.80 1.26
C VAL A 121 0.37 -11.62 1.58
N ASP A 122 1.06 -12.11 0.56
CA ASP A 122 2.35 -12.77 0.69
C ASP A 122 3.45 -11.73 0.83
N PHE A 123 3.90 -11.50 2.07
CA PHE A 123 4.94 -10.50 2.37
C PHE A 123 6.27 -10.82 1.71
N SER A 124 6.59 -12.08 1.42
CA SER A 124 7.84 -12.45 0.75
C SER A 124 8.01 -11.82 -0.63
N LYS A 125 6.90 -11.41 -1.25
CA LYS A 125 6.85 -10.84 -2.61
C LYS A 125 6.79 -9.33 -2.66
N ILE A 126 6.50 -8.64 -1.54
CA ILE A 126 6.38 -7.19 -1.51
C ILE A 126 7.69 -6.49 -1.13
N PHE A 127 7.82 -5.24 -1.53
CA PHE A 127 8.90 -4.39 -1.05
C PHE A 127 8.55 -3.78 0.30
N LEU A 128 9.51 -3.78 1.22
CA LEU A 128 9.48 -3.03 2.47
C LEU A 128 10.51 -1.92 2.40
N PHE A 129 10.07 -0.68 2.53
CA PHE A 129 10.95 0.49 2.52
C PHE A 129 11.18 0.99 3.94
N ILE A 130 12.45 1.21 4.28
CA ILE A 130 12.88 1.51 5.65
C ILE A 130 13.51 2.90 5.69
N GLU A 131 13.10 3.68 6.69
CA GLU A 131 13.78 4.89 7.14
C GLU A 131 13.91 4.84 8.66
N ALA A 132 14.97 5.41 9.22
CA ALA A 132 15.14 5.51 10.67
C ALA A 132 15.94 6.76 11.05
N ALA A 133 15.80 7.18 12.31
CA ALA A 133 16.45 8.39 12.82
C ALA A 133 17.97 8.24 12.98
N ASP A 134 18.46 6.98 13.12
CA ASP A 134 19.86 6.67 13.27
C ASP A 134 20.21 5.30 12.68
N SER A 135 21.50 5.04 12.49
CA SER A 135 21.99 3.79 11.87
C SER A 135 21.67 2.54 12.67
N GLN A 136 21.72 2.60 13.99
CA GLN A 136 21.44 1.44 14.84
C GLN A 136 19.97 1.02 14.74
N THR A 137 19.08 2.00 14.76
CA THR A 137 17.64 1.78 14.58
C THR A 137 17.34 1.27 13.17
N TYR A 138 18.01 1.83 12.15
CA TYR A 138 17.89 1.38 10.77
C TYR A 138 18.29 -0.09 10.61
N ASP A 139 19.43 -0.50 11.18
CA ASP A 139 19.90 -1.88 11.09
C ASP A 139 18.92 -2.87 11.74
N LYS A 140 18.38 -2.51 12.91
CA LYS A 140 17.38 -3.34 13.62
C LYS A 140 16.05 -3.42 12.84
N ALA A 141 15.54 -2.31 12.34
CA ALA A 141 14.32 -2.27 11.54
C ALA A 141 14.48 -3.04 10.24
N THR A 142 15.65 -2.94 9.59
CA THR A 142 15.99 -3.70 8.39
C THR A 142 16.09 -5.20 8.67
N ALA A 143 16.71 -5.60 9.77
CA ALA A 143 16.79 -7.00 10.18
C ALA A 143 15.41 -7.60 10.44
N PHE A 144 14.53 -6.85 11.13
CA PHE A 144 13.15 -7.24 11.31
C PHE A 144 12.39 -7.38 9.96
N ALA A 145 12.49 -6.37 9.10
CA ALA A 145 11.83 -6.39 7.79
C ALA A 145 12.28 -7.58 6.92
N LYS A 146 13.55 -7.96 7.01
CA LYS A 146 14.11 -9.13 6.30
C LYS A 146 13.54 -10.48 6.77
N CYS A 147 12.97 -10.54 7.97
CA CYS A 147 12.23 -11.74 8.38
C CYS A 147 10.92 -11.90 7.61
N LEU A 148 10.36 -10.82 7.10
CA LEU A 148 9.08 -10.78 6.37
C LEU A 148 9.28 -10.84 4.84
N SER A 149 10.31 -10.16 4.33
CA SER A 149 10.60 -10.08 2.89
C SER A 149 12.09 -9.96 2.61
N GLN A 150 12.56 -10.57 1.51
CA GLN A 150 13.90 -10.32 0.99
C GLN A 150 14.01 -9.00 0.22
N ASN A 151 12.89 -8.37 -0.12
CA ASN A 151 12.82 -7.13 -0.88
C ASN A 151 12.81 -5.91 0.07
N VAL A 152 13.87 -5.72 0.85
CA VAL A 152 13.99 -4.60 1.79
C VAL A 152 14.96 -3.56 1.23
N ARG A 153 14.55 -2.28 1.22
CA ARG A 153 15.35 -1.15 0.72
C ARG A 153 15.23 0.08 1.60
N ALA A 154 16.28 0.88 1.63
CA ALA A 154 16.21 2.23 2.21
C ALA A 154 15.36 3.14 1.33
N ALA A 155 14.57 4.00 1.96
CA ALA A 155 13.89 5.11 1.28
C ALA A 155 13.68 6.25 2.27
N ASP A 156 14.24 7.41 1.97
CA ASP A 156 13.90 8.66 2.65
C ASP A 156 12.48 9.14 2.30
N ALA A 157 12.02 10.18 2.95
CA ALA A 157 10.69 10.74 2.74
C ALA A 157 10.43 11.07 1.26
N ALA A 158 11.36 11.73 0.57
CA ALA A 158 11.19 12.15 -0.81
C ALA A 158 11.07 10.96 -1.79
N LEU A 159 11.88 9.92 -1.58
CA LEU A 159 11.79 8.69 -2.37
C LEU A 159 10.50 7.93 -2.06
N ARG A 160 10.11 7.85 -0.79
CA ARG A 160 8.92 7.14 -0.35
C ARG A 160 7.63 7.78 -0.88
N GLU A 161 7.55 9.12 -0.93
CA GLU A 161 6.44 9.83 -1.58
C GLU A 161 6.33 9.49 -3.07
N LYS A 162 7.45 9.45 -3.79
CA LYS A 162 7.47 9.03 -5.21
C LYS A 162 7.00 7.59 -5.36
N ILE A 163 7.48 6.68 -4.50
CA ILE A 163 7.05 5.28 -4.50
C ILE A 163 5.54 5.19 -4.22
N HIS A 164 5.04 5.91 -3.22
CA HIS A 164 3.60 5.94 -2.90
C HIS A 164 2.77 6.44 -4.10
N LEU A 165 3.20 7.50 -4.77
CA LEU A 165 2.54 7.99 -5.98
C LEU A 165 2.49 6.92 -7.07
N THR A 166 3.58 6.15 -7.27
CA THR A 166 3.52 5.03 -8.24
C THR A 166 2.51 3.96 -7.83
N GLY A 167 2.35 3.70 -6.54
CA GLY A 167 1.30 2.81 -6.01
C GLY A 167 -0.11 3.29 -6.32
N VAL A 168 -0.37 4.60 -6.17
CA VAL A 168 -1.66 5.20 -6.56
C VAL A 168 -1.91 5.00 -8.06
N LEU A 169 -0.92 5.28 -8.89
CA LEU A 169 -1.04 5.14 -10.36
C LEU A 169 -1.25 3.69 -10.81
N THR A 170 -0.57 2.73 -10.17
CA THR A 170 -0.57 1.32 -10.60
C THR A 170 -1.64 0.47 -9.92
N SER A 171 -2.28 0.96 -8.88
CA SER A 171 -3.32 0.25 -8.13
C SER A 171 -4.63 1.04 -8.08
N ASN A 172 -4.66 2.18 -7.37
CA ASN A 172 -5.91 2.89 -7.11
C ASN A 172 -6.56 3.42 -8.40
N PHE A 173 -5.78 4.05 -9.28
CA PHE A 173 -6.30 4.57 -10.54
C PHE A 173 -6.66 3.46 -11.52
N VAL A 174 -5.88 2.39 -11.55
CA VAL A 174 -6.18 1.21 -12.39
C VAL A 174 -7.50 0.56 -11.92
N ASN A 175 -7.69 0.37 -10.61
CA ASN A 175 -8.94 -0.17 -10.07
C ASN A 175 -10.14 0.75 -10.37
N ASN A 176 -9.96 2.06 -10.32
CA ASN A 176 -11.01 3.02 -10.71
C ASN A 176 -11.36 2.89 -12.20
N MET A 177 -10.38 2.66 -13.08
CA MET A 177 -10.64 2.40 -14.51
C MET A 177 -11.44 1.12 -14.72
N TYR A 178 -11.21 0.07 -13.92
CA TYR A 178 -12.04 -1.14 -13.97
C TYR A 178 -13.47 -0.86 -13.54
N ALA A 179 -13.67 -0.10 -12.47
CA ALA A 179 -15.00 0.30 -12.03
C ALA A 179 -15.74 1.11 -13.12
N THR A 180 -15.06 2.08 -13.72
CA THR A 180 -15.62 2.89 -14.82
C THR A 180 -15.96 2.03 -16.05
N ALA A 181 -15.12 1.06 -16.40
CA ALA A 181 -15.43 0.15 -17.49
C ALA A 181 -16.63 -0.75 -17.18
N THR A 182 -16.81 -1.14 -15.90
CA THR A 182 -17.97 -1.91 -15.45
C THR A 182 -19.27 -1.10 -15.59
N GLU A 183 -19.25 0.20 -15.30
CA GLU A 183 -20.43 1.07 -15.55
C GLU A 183 -20.84 1.04 -17.02
N VAL A 184 -19.89 1.19 -17.96
CA VAL A 184 -20.15 1.13 -19.40
C VAL A 184 -20.70 -0.25 -19.83
N LEU A 185 -20.22 -1.36 -19.24
CA LEU A 185 -20.74 -2.70 -19.50
C LEU A 185 -22.18 -2.87 -18.99
N THR A 186 -22.48 -2.33 -17.82
CA THR A 186 -23.82 -2.38 -17.24
C THR A 186 -24.84 -1.69 -18.15
N ASP A 187 -24.49 -0.56 -18.73
CA ASP A 187 -25.34 0.14 -19.72
C ASP A 187 -25.60 -0.72 -20.98
N ALA A 188 -24.70 -1.64 -21.30
CA ALA A 188 -24.82 -2.58 -22.39
C ALA A 188 -25.44 -3.94 -21.98
N ALA A 189 -25.95 -4.08 -20.73
CA ALA A 189 -26.45 -5.30 -20.13
C ALA A 189 -25.42 -6.46 -20.12
N LEU A 190 -24.14 -6.14 -19.93
CA LEU A 190 -23.04 -7.08 -19.78
C LEU A 190 -22.46 -7.04 -18.36
N ASP A 191 -21.84 -8.11 -17.90
CA ASP A 191 -21.23 -8.21 -16.58
C ASP A 191 -19.69 -8.07 -16.62
N PHE A 192 -19.06 -8.04 -15.45
CA PHE A 192 -17.63 -7.89 -15.28
C PHE A 192 -16.80 -9.01 -15.93
N ASP A 193 -17.37 -10.21 -16.08
CA ASP A 193 -16.65 -11.39 -16.60
C ASP A 193 -16.18 -11.17 -18.05
N VAL A 194 -16.84 -10.26 -18.79
CA VAL A 194 -16.45 -9.88 -20.15
C VAL A 194 -15.07 -9.22 -20.20
N ILE A 195 -14.72 -8.41 -19.20
CA ILE A 195 -13.44 -7.67 -19.15
C ILE A 195 -12.38 -8.34 -18.29
N ALA A 196 -12.74 -9.29 -17.44
CA ALA A 196 -11.78 -9.94 -16.55
C ALA A 196 -10.56 -10.56 -17.29
N PRO A 197 -10.72 -11.27 -18.44
CA PRO A 197 -9.60 -11.80 -19.20
C PRO A 197 -8.65 -10.73 -19.75
N ILE A 198 -9.17 -9.61 -20.25
CA ILE A 198 -8.32 -8.53 -20.81
C ILE A 198 -7.60 -7.76 -19.71
N ILE A 199 -8.16 -7.66 -18.51
CA ILE A 199 -7.49 -7.11 -17.32
C ILE A 199 -6.26 -7.96 -16.99
N ALA A 200 -6.43 -9.28 -16.87
CA ALA A 200 -5.35 -10.21 -16.56
C ALA A 200 -4.24 -10.17 -17.61
N GLU A 201 -4.60 -10.22 -18.91
CA GLU A 201 -3.65 -10.16 -20.02
C GLU A 201 -2.87 -8.84 -20.07
N THR A 202 -3.54 -7.70 -19.79
CA THR A 202 -2.89 -6.40 -19.77
C THR A 202 -1.86 -6.30 -18.65
N ALA A 203 -2.18 -6.80 -17.46
CA ALA A 203 -1.25 -6.85 -16.34
C ALA A 203 -0.06 -7.79 -16.65
N ALA A 204 -0.31 -8.98 -17.18
CA ALA A 204 0.72 -9.95 -17.55
C ALA A 204 1.71 -9.36 -18.55
N LYS A 205 1.23 -8.77 -19.64
CA LYS A 205 2.09 -8.13 -20.66
C LYS A 205 2.95 -7.00 -20.08
N ALA A 206 2.39 -6.19 -19.20
CA ALA A 206 3.13 -5.10 -18.57
C ALA A 206 4.27 -5.62 -17.69
N ILE A 207 4.02 -6.70 -16.92
CA ILE A 207 4.99 -7.35 -16.03
C ILE A 207 6.09 -8.02 -16.86
N ASP A 208 5.73 -8.81 -17.85
CA ASP A 208 6.67 -9.59 -18.68
C ASP A 208 7.59 -8.69 -19.49
N SER A 209 7.04 -7.63 -20.07
CA SER A 209 7.85 -6.68 -20.89
C SER A 209 8.77 -5.82 -20.04
N ARG A 210 8.50 -5.63 -18.75
CA ARG A 210 9.16 -4.66 -17.85
C ARG A 210 9.24 -3.23 -18.42
N ASN A 211 8.52 -2.98 -19.49
CA ASN A 211 8.39 -1.68 -20.14
C ASN A 211 6.99 -1.56 -20.76
N PRO A 212 5.98 -1.13 -19.98
CA PRO A 212 4.59 -1.04 -20.43
C PRO A 212 4.39 -0.22 -21.71
N SER A 213 5.23 0.77 -21.98
CA SER A 213 5.11 1.60 -23.17
C SER A 213 5.34 0.80 -24.48
N LYS A 214 6.15 -0.26 -24.43
CA LYS A 214 6.43 -1.11 -25.59
C LYS A 214 5.29 -2.06 -25.95
N VAL A 215 4.43 -2.36 -24.99
CA VAL A 215 3.28 -3.27 -25.17
C VAL A 215 1.95 -2.53 -25.25
N GLN A 216 1.99 -1.19 -25.29
CA GLN A 216 0.80 -0.35 -25.43
C GLN A 216 0.11 -0.60 -26.75
N THR A 217 -1.20 -0.85 -26.69
CA THR A 217 -2.08 -1.06 -27.85
C THR A 217 -3.24 -0.07 -27.83
N GLY A 218 -4.08 -0.11 -28.84
CA GLY A 218 -5.32 0.68 -28.90
C GLY A 218 -5.31 1.82 -29.92
N PRO A 219 -6.43 2.53 -30.10
CA PRO A 219 -6.57 3.59 -31.11
C PRO A 219 -5.66 4.78 -30.84
N ALA A 220 -5.49 5.18 -29.56
CA ALA A 220 -4.65 6.32 -29.21
C ALA A 220 -3.19 6.13 -29.65
N VAL A 221 -2.57 4.96 -29.39
CA VAL A 221 -1.19 4.70 -29.79
C VAL A 221 -1.01 4.64 -31.32
N ARG A 222 -2.07 4.30 -32.08
CA ARG A 222 -2.03 4.28 -33.55
C ARG A 222 -2.37 5.63 -34.20
N GLY A 223 -2.90 6.59 -33.44
CA GLY A 223 -3.40 7.86 -33.96
C GLY A 223 -4.71 7.70 -34.74
N ASP A 224 -5.54 6.73 -34.40
CA ASP A 224 -6.80 6.42 -35.06
C ASP A 224 -7.89 7.41 -34.60
N ILE A 225 -7.88 8.59 -35.22
CA ILE A 225 -8.79 9.69 -34.89
C ILE A 225 -10.25 9.28 -35.06
N GLN A 226 -10.57 8.49 -36.09
CA GLN A 226 -11.96 8.09 -36.35
C GLN A 226 -12.51 7.23 -35.21
N THR A 227 -11.73 6.31 -34.68
CA THR A 227 -12.15 5.49 -33.53
C THR A 227 -12.25 6.33 -32.27
N LEU A 228 -11.30 7.25 -32.01
CA LEU A 228 -11.38 8.17 -30.87
C LEU A 228 -12.66 9.01 -30.89
N GLU A 229 -13.02 9.57 -32.05
CA GLU A 229 -14.27 10.36 -32.19
C GLU A 229 -15.53 9.51 -31.98
N ARG A 230 -15.56 8.26 -32.47
CA ARG A 230 -16.68 7.34 -32.19
C ARG A 230 -16.82 7.07 -30.69
N HIS A 231 -15.72 6.84 -29.97
CA HIS A 231 -15.76 6.63 -28.53
C HIS A 231 -16.26 7.88 -27.81
N ARG A 232 -15.82 9.08 -28.19
CA ARG A 232 -16.34 10.34 -27.62
C ARG A 232 -17.85 10.49 -27.79
N LYS A 233 -18.39 10.08 -28.95
CA LYS A 233 -19.83 10.06 -29.20
C LYS A 233 -20.57 9.05 -28.33
N LEU A 234 -19.99 7.85 -28.10
CA LEU A 234 -20.55 6.82 -27.22
C LEU A 234 -20.57 7.25 -25.75
N ILE A 235 -19.55 7.98 -25.32
CA ILE A 235 -19.47 8.53 -23.95
C ILE A 235 -20.62 9.53 -23.70
N GLY A 236 -21.12 10.21 -24.74
CA GLY A 236 -22.26 11.12 -24.63
C GLY A 236 -21.99 12.31 -23.72
N ASP A 237 -22.90 12.59 -22.78
CA ASP A 237 -22.86 13.75 -21.88
C ASP A 237 -22.08 13.50 -20.58
N ASN A 238 -21.46 12.33 -20.41
CA ASN A 238 -20.62 12.07 -19.24
C ASN A 238 -19.28 12.84 -19.34
N GLU A 239 -19.30 14.09 -18.87
CA GLU A 239 -18.13 14.97 -18.93
C GLU A 239 -16.90 14.41 -18.20
N THR A 240 -17.08 13.72 -17.08
CA THR A 240 -15.98 13.16 -16.30
C THR A 240 -15.28 12.05 -17.09
N LEU A 241 -16.04 11.11 -17.62
CA LEU A 241 -15.50 10.03 -18.45
C LEU A 241 -14.84 10.58 -19.71
N ARG A 242 -15.44 11.61 -20.35
CA ARG A 242 -14.84 12.26 -21.53
C ARG A 242 -13.49 12.88 -21.23
N LYS A 243 -13.38 13.65 -20.13
CA LYS A 243 -12.09 14.25 -19.71
C LYS A 243 -11.03 13.18 -19.42
N MET A 244 -11.40 12.11 -18.70
CA MET A 244 -10.49 10.98 -18.43
C MET A 244 -10.03 10.32 -19.72
N TYR A 245 -10.95 10.04 -20.64
CA TYR A 245 -10.66 9.42 -21.93
C TYR A 245 -9.68 10.24 -22.76
N ASP A 246 -9.92 11.56 -22.84
CA ASP A 246 -9.09 12.48 -23.63
C ASP A 246 -7.68 12.62 -23.03
N ILE A 247 -7.58 12.88 -21.72
CA ILE A 247 -6.28 13.02 -21.03
C ILE A 247 -5.44 11.74 -21.14
N ILE A 248 -6.06 10.58 -20.95
CA ILE A 248 -5.33 9.30 -21.05
C ILE A 248 -4.90 9.06 -22.50
N SER A 249 -5.76 9.32 -23.48
CA SER A 249 -5.44 9.17 -24.91
C SER A 249 -4.27 10.07 -25.34
N GLU A 250 -4.27 11.32 -24.92
CA GLU A 250 -3.19 12.28 -25.13
C GLU A 250 -1.88 11.82 -24.46
N ASN A 251 -1.96 11.33 -23.23
CA ASN A 251 -0.78 10.83 -22.51
C ASN A 251 -0.18 9.58 -23.17
N ILE A 252 -1.02 8.65 -23.68
CA ILE A 252 -0.57 7.48 -24.45
C ILE A 252 0.20 7.94 -25.71
N TRP A 253 -0.33 8.88 -26.44
CA TRP A 253 0.33 9.45 -27.61
C TRP A 253 1.66 10.13 -27.26
N ARG A 254 1.68 10.96 -26.20
CA ARG A 254 2.90 11.64 -25.72
C ARG A 254 4.01 10.65 -25.36
N ILE A 255 3.69 9.58 -24.61
CA ILE A 255 4.66 8.56 -24.19
C ILE A 255 5.22 7.84 -25.45
N ARG A 256 4.37 7.49 -26.40
CA ARG A 256 4.81 6.89 -27.68
C ARG A 256 5.83 7.76 -28.40
N GLU A 257 5.54 9.05 -28.56
CA GLU A 257 6.44 9.96 -29.28
C GLU A 257 7.78 10.15 -28.54
N THR A 258 7.77 10.16 -27.22
CA THR A 258 9.00 10.23 -26.41
C THR A 258 9.81 8.94 -26.50
N SER A 259 9.18 7.79 -26.65
CA SER A 259 9.85 6.47 -26.74
C SER A 259 10.49 6.18 -28.11
N LYS A 260 10.23 6.99 -29.12
CA LYS A 260 10.86 6.90 -30.45
C LYS A 260 12.16 7.69 -30.56
N ARG A 261 12.43 8.57 -29.62
CA ARG A 261 13.67 9.34 -29.50
C ARG A 261 14.69 8.58 -28.65
#